data_d5af8006e8f7238dde6cc7b7b2265795
#
_entry.id   d5af8006e8f7238dde6cc7b7b2265795
#
_cell.length_a   1.000
_cell.length_b   1.000
_cell.length_c   1.000
_cell.angle_alpha   90.00
_cell.angle_beta   90.00
_cell.angle_gamma   90.00
#
_symmetry.space_group_name_H-M   'P 1'
#
loop_
_entity.id
_entity.type
_entity.pdbx_description
1 polymer ?
#
loop_
_entity_poly.entity_id
_entity_poly.type
_entity_poly.pdbx_seq_one_letter_code
_entity_poly.pdbx_strand_id
1 'polypeptide(L)'
;MSMDLAGTAAAGTDLPVDFPIVAGPKIAALSCGKPAWLVVLLHEEGADGQTVIDLALNWAPEMPKADFLAAEAPFPAPGGGRRWFPSGDMTPDAISEGLATAGPWLDAFLDRMLAERRLPDSHLALVGFSQGAMLALHVGLRRAASPALVIGFCGALPEGDDLAGEIRARPPVLLIHGEEDAVVPFAQMVATRELLKTLGVPAKSMRRPGLGHAIDDDGILAAGTVLAATLVKPRAAKADNDDHDHDDHDDHDHDH
;
A
#
# COMPACT_ATOMS: atom_id res chain seq x y z
N MET A 1 53.92 -17.80 -27.63
CA MET A 1 52.78 -18.43 -26.91
C MET A 1 52.29 -17.46 -25.87
N SER A 2 51.35 -16.62 -26.27
CA SER A 2 50.69 -15.67 -25.39
C SER A 2 49.40 -16.32 -24.88
N MET A 3 49.21 -16.37 -23.58
CA MET A 3 47.95 -16.74 -22.94
C MET A 3 47.26 -15.47 -22.55
N ASP A 4 46.18 -15.18 -23.24
CA ASP A 4 45.20 -14.16 -22.86
C ASP A 4 44.40 -14.62 -21.65
N LEU A 5 44.51 -13.88 -20.57
CA LEU A 5 43.62 -13.97 -19.42
C LEU A 5 42.42 -13.06 -19.70
N ALA A 6 41.31 -13.65 -20.14
CA ALA A 6 40.03 -12.98 -20.25
C ALA A 6 39.51 -12.66 -18.83
N GLY A 7 39.50 -11.38 -18.50
CA GLY A 7 38.87 -10.88 -17.32
C GLY A 7 37.35 -11.03 -17.42
N THR A 8 36.75 -11.75 -16.48
CA THR A 8 35.30 -11.76 -16.24
C THR A 8 34.89 -10.39 -15.75
N ALA A 9 34.28 -9.60 -16.63
CA ALA A 9 33.56 -8.40 -16.24
C ALA A 9 32.34 -8.82 -15.43
N ALA A 10 32.27 -8.36 -14.17
CA ALA A 10 31.06 -8.40 -13.37
C ALA A 10 29.98 -7.61 -14.10
N ALA A 11 28.87 -8.25 -14.39
CA ALA A 11 27.70 -7.60 -14.93
C ALA A 11 27.16 -6.64 -13.84
N GLY A 12 27.51 -5.38 -13.98
CA GLY A 12 26.87 -4.31 -13.27
C GLY A 12 25.40 -4.25 -13.74
N THR A 13 24.48 -4.45 -12.84
CA THR A 13 23.06 -4.18 -13.07
C THR A 13 22.86 -2.67 -13.14
N ASP A 14 23.18 -2.07 -14.29
CA ASP A 14 22.69 -0.74 -14.63
C ASP A 14 21.18 -0.86 -14.83
N LEU A 15 20.42 -0.58 -13.76
CA LEU A 15 18.98 -0.35 -13.87
C LEU A 15 18.77 0.84 -14.81
N PRO A 16 17.87 0.75 -15.80
CA PRO A 16 17.62 1.87 -16.70
C PRO A 16 17.20 3.10 -15.90
N VAL A 17 17.79 4.24 -16.22
CA VAL A 17 17.63 5.54 -15.54
C VAL A 17 16.19 6.11 -15.68
N ASP A 18 15.35 5.52 -16.52
CA ASP A 18 13.93 5.81 -16.63
C ASP A 18 13.14 4.87 -15.72
N PHE A 19 12.53 5.45 -14.69
CA PHE A 19 11.63 4.72 -13.81
C PHE A 19 10.49 4.11 -14.63
N PRO A 20 10.36 2.78 -14.71
CA PRO A 20 9.38 2.15 -15.60
C PRO A 20 7.94 2.34 -15.11
N ILE A 21 7.75 2.68 -13.82
CA ILE A 21 6.45 3.02 -13.24
C ILE A 21 6.26 4.53 -13.28
N VAL A 22 5.18 4.96 -13.92
CA VAL A 22 4.81 6.37 -14.05
C VAL A 22 3.55 6.70 -13.26
N ALA A 23 3.40 7.97 -12.91
CA ALA A 23 2.19 8.46 -12.27
C ALA A 23 1.07 8.52 -13.33
N GLY A 24 -0.02 7.82 -13.05
CA GLY A 24 -1.25 7.85 -13.83
C GLY A 24 -2.23 8.92 -13.32
N PRO A 25 -3.53 8.68 -13.47
CA PRO A 25 -4.58 9.60 -13.02
C PRO A 25 -4.57 9.78 -11.51
N LYS A 26 -5.03 10.94 -11.05
CA LYS A 26 -5.08 11.28 -9.62
C LYS A 26 -6.33 12.06 -9.25
N ILE A 27 -6.74 11.91 -7.99
CA ILE A 27 -7.71 12.79 -7.33
C ILE A 27 -6.94 13.55 -6.26
N ALA A 28 -6.75 14.85 -6.50
CA ALA A 28 -6.01 15.70 -5.57
C ALA A 28 -6.80 15.92 -4.27
N ALA A 29 -6.09 16.20 -3.18
CA ALA A 29 -6.70 16.55 -1.90
C ALA A 29 -7.72 17.70 -2.10
N LEU A 30 -8.93 17.50 -1.57
CA LEU A 30 -10.04 18.44 -1.73
C LEU A 30 -9.92 19.65 -0.80
N SER A 31 -9.12 19.55 0.27
CA SER A 31 -8.88 20.65 1.20
C SER A 31 -7.80 21.60 0.66
N CYS A 32 -7.92 22.89 0.98
CA CYS A 32 -6.87 23.87 0.67
C CYS A 32 -5.54 23.47 1.34
N GLY A 33 -4.43 23.64 0.60
CA GLY A 33 -3.07 23.40 1.09
C GLY A 33 -2.44 22.11 0.57
N LYS A 34 -1.38 21.68 1.25
CA LYS A 34 -0.66 20.45 0.89
C LYS A 34 -1.44 19.23 1.39
N PRO A 35 -1.41 18.12 0.64
CA PRO A 35 -1.96 16.87 1.13
C PRO A 35 -1.23 16.43 2.42
N ALA A 36 -1.99 15.82 3.33
CA ALA A 36 -1.44 15.21 4.54
C ALA A 36 -1.19 13.71 4.36
N TRP A 37 -1.76 13.12 3.32
CA TRP A 37 -1.72 11.69 3.05
C TRP A 37 -1.58 11.42 1.56
N LEU A 38 -0.94 10.32 1.23
CA LEU A 38 -0.88 9.76 -0.11
C LEU A 38 -1.48 8.35 -0.09
N VAL A 39 -2.47 8.11 -0.93
CA VAL A 39 -3.01 6.79 -1.21
C VAL A 39 -2.63 6.40 -2.63
N VAL A 40 -1.81 5.36 -2.77
CA VAL A 40 -1.40 4.85 -4.08
C VAL A 40 -2.21 3.61 -4.43
N LEU A 41 -2.84 3.65 -5.61
CA LEU A 41 -3.66 2.57 -6.12
C LEU A 41 -2.91 1.82 -7.23
N LEU A 42 -2.96 0.49 -7.18
CA LEU A 42 -2.29 -0.42 -8.10
C LEU A 42 -3.33 -1.31 -8.77
N HIS A 43 -3.45 -1.17 -10.10
CA HIS A 43 -4.44 -1.90 -10.89
C HIS A 43 -4.08 -3.38 -11.10
N GLU A 44 -5.03 -4.18 -11.56
CA GLU A 44 -4.84 -5.57 -11.98
C GLU A 44 -4.13 -5.69 -13.34
N GLU A 45 -3.71 -6.90 -13.71
CA GLU A 45 -3.24 -7.21 -15.06
C GLU A 45 -4.36 -7.04 -16.07
N GLY A 46 -4.08 -6.38 -17.19
CA GLY A 46 -5.05 -6.09 -18.25
C GLY A 46 -5.85 -4.81 -18.05
N ALA A 47 -5.68 -4.12 -16.91
CA ALA A 47 -6.26 -2.82 -16.62
C ALA A 47 -5.22 -1.69 -16.75
N ASP A 48 -5.57 -0.51 -16.25
CA ASP A 48 -4.73 0.68 -16.21
C ASP A 48 -5.05 1.54 -14.97
N GLY A 49 -4.33 2.63 -14.79
CA GLY A 49 -4.55 3.54 -13.68
C GLY A 49 -5.94 4.18 -13.68
N GLN A 50 -6.56 4.38 -14.85
CA GLN A 50 -7.91 4.95 -14.90
C GLN A 50 -8.94 4.01 -14.29
N THR A 51 -8.81 2.72 -14.53
CA THR A 51 -9.72 1.71 -13.98
C THR A 51 -9.68 1.70 -12.45
N VAL A 52 -8.49 1.78 -11.85
CA VAL A 52 -8.36 1.67 -10.39
C VAL A 52 -8.59 2.98 -9.66
N ILE A 53 -8.33 4.15 -10.30
CA ILE A 53 -8.52 5.45 -9.63
C ILE A 53 -10.00 5.74 -9.34
N ASP A 54 -10.91 5.16 -10.10
CA ASP A 54 -12.34 5.34 -9.91
C ASP A 54 -12.83 4.82 -8.53
N LEU A 55 -12.11 3.86 -7.93
CA LEU A 55 -12.36 3.45 -6.55
C LEU A 55 -12.24 4.62 -5.57
N ALA A 56 -11.29 5.52 -5.80
CA ALA A 56 -11.04 6.67 -4.92
C ALA A 56 -12.18 7.70 -4.94
N LEU A 57 -13.06 7.69 -5.93
CA LEU A 57 -14.26 8.53 -5.96
C LEU A 57 -15.19 8.24 -4.78
N ASN A 58 -15.19 6.98 -4.29
CA ASN A 58 -15.97 6.57 -3.13
C ASN A 58 -15.35 7.03 -1.80
N TRP A 59 -14.05 7.34 -1.77
CA TRP A 59 -13.30 7.59 -0.53
C TRP A 59 -12.86 9.04 -0.35
N ALA A 60 -12.54 9.74 -1.44
CA ALA A 60 -11.99 11.09 -1.41
C ALA A 60 -12.85 12.13 -0.64
N PRO A 61 -14.20 12.10 -0.72
CA PRO A 61 -15.03 13.04 0.02
C PRO A 61 -14.84 12.95 1.55
N GLU A 62 -14.60 11.75 2.09
CA GLU A 62 -14.40 11.52 3.52
C GLU A 62 -12.95 11.78 3.96
N MET A 63 -12.02 11.87 3.01
CA MET A 63 -10.59 12.07 3.27
C MET A 63 -10.05 13.31 2.53
N PRO A 64 -10.57 14.51 2.82
CA PRO A 64 -10.30 15.71 2.02
C PRO A 64 -8.82 16.16 2.03
N LYS A 65 -7.98 15.59 2.90
CA LYS A 65 -6.54 15.86 2.97
C LYS A 65 -5.68 14.77 2.33
N ALA A 66 -6.28 13.79 1.67
CA ALA A 66 -5.56 12.73 0.98
C ALA A 66 -5.48 12.99 -0.53
N ASP A 67 -4.26 12.85 -1.08
CA ASP A 67 -4.07 12.65 -2.51
C ASP A 67 -4.26 11.16 -2.82
N PHE A 68 -5.08 10.87 -3.83
CA PHE A 68 -5.19 9.53 -4.40
C PHE A 68 -4.48 9.53 -5.75
N LEU A 69 -3.60 8.58 -5.97
CA LEU A 69 -2.78 8.47 -7.17
C LEU A 69 -2.78 7.02 -7.66
N ALA A 70 -3.21 6.79 -8.87
CA ALA A 70 -2.99 5.51 -9.53
C ALA A 70 -1.59 5.48 -10.14
N ALA A 71 -0.88 4.38 -9.96
CA ALA A 71 0.36 4.12 -10.65
C ALA A 71 0.08 3.32 -11.93
N GLU A 72 0.83 3.58 -13.00
CA GLU A 72 0.75 2.84 -14.26
C GLU A 72 1.83 1.75 -14.29
N ALA A 73 1.40 0.51 -14.50
CA ALA A 73 2.30 -0.62 -14.61
C ALA A 73 3.19 -0.52 -15.85
N PRO A 74 4.45 -1.04 -15.80
CA PRO A 74 5.44 -0.78 -16.85
C PRO A 74 5.23 -1.57 -18.15
N PHE A 75 4.60 -2.75 -18.10
CA PHE A 75 4.51 -3.63 -19.25
C PHE A 75 3.14 -3.63 -19.91
N PRO A 76 3.05 -3.76 -21.25
CA PRO A 76 1.77 -4.05 -21.89
C PRO A 76 1.30 -5.46 -21.50
N ALA A 77 -0.01 -5.63 -21.26
CA ALA A 77 -0.61 -6.92 -21.02
C ALA A 77 -1.09 -7.57 -22.33
N PRO A 78 -1.05 -8.92 -22.43
CA PRO A 78 -1.69 -9.63 -23.53
C PRO A 78 -3.20 -9.31 -23.56
N GLY A 79 -3.71 -8.89 -24.70
CA GLY A 79 -5.14 -8.54 -24.82
C GLY A 79 -5.47 -7.07 -24.54
N GLY A 80 -4.52 -6.25 -24.15
CA GLY A 80 -4.68 -4.83 -23.86
C GLY A 80 -4.46 -4.47 -22.39
N GLY A 81 -4.39 -3.17 -22.09
CA GLY A 81 -4.04 -2.70 -20.75
C GLY A 81 -2.58 -2.95 -20.39
N ARG A 82 -2.30 -2.96 -19.10
CA ARG A 82 -0.93 -3.05 -18.57
C ARG A 82 -0.81 -4.13 -17.49
N ARG A 83 0.42 -4.50 -17.13
CA ARG A 83 0.73 -5.45 -16.05
C ARG A 83 2.03 -5.06 -15.34
N TRP A 84 2.13 -5.42 -14.07
CA TRP A 84 3.29 -5.10 -13.24
C TRP A 84 4.48 -5.96 -13.57
N PHE A 85 4.23 -7.22 -13.91
CA PHE A 85 5.22 -8.21 -14.34
C PHE A 85 4.56 -9.26 -15.24
N PRO A 86 5.32 -9.95 -16.09
CA PRO A 86 4.83 -11.11 -16.82
C PRO A 86 4.44 -12.22 -15.83
N SER A 87 3.15 -12.56 -15.76
CA SER A 87 2.62 -13.56 -14.84
C SER A 87 2.68 -15.00 -15.38
N GLY A 88 2.92 -15.15 -16.69
CA GLY A 88 3.01 -16.46 -17.35
C GLY A 88 1.78 -17.31 -17.08
N ASP A 89 1.99 -18.48 -16.49
CA ASP A 89 0.98 -19.44 -16.05
C ASP A 89 0.57 -19.27 -14.57
N MET A 90 0.90 -18.12 -13.95
CA MET A 90 0.59 -17.79 -12.55
C MET A 90 1.16 -18.79 -11.52
N THR A 91 2.28 -19.45 -11.85
CA THR A 91 2.97 -20.27 -10.86
C THR A 91 3.56 -19.43 -9.73
N PRO A 92 3.70 -19.98 -8.51
CA PRO A 92 4.32 -19.28 -7.39
C PRO A 92 5.70 -18.71 -7.73
N ASP A 93 6.53 -19.47 -8.44
CA ASP A 93 7.88 -19.05 -8.85
C ASP A 93 7.82 -17.86 -9.82
N ALA A 94 6.96 -17.90 -10.86
CA ALA A 94 6.80 -16.81 -11.82
C ALA A 94 6.28 -15.53 -11.15
N ILE A 95 5.38 -15.66 -10.18
CA ILE A 95 4.89 -14.52 -9.39
C ILE A 95 6.02 -13.96 -8.53
N SER A 96 6.79 -14.82 -7.85
CA SER A 96 7.91 -14.39 -6.99
C SER A 96 9.00 -13.64 -7.78
N GLU A 97 9.40 -14.16 -8.95
CA GLU A 97 10.33 -13.49 -9.85
C GLU A 97 9.80 -12.14 -10.34
N GLY A 98 8.52 -12.10 -10.69
CA GLY A 98 7.85 -10.88 -11.11
C GLY A 98 7.82 -9.82 -10.01
N LEU A 99 7.48 -10.21 -8.78
CA LEU A 99 7.48 -9.33 -7.61
C LEU A 99 8.89 -8.85 -7.26
N ALA A 100 9.90 -9.72 -7.33
CA ALA A 100 11.29 -9.35 -7.10
C ALA A 100 11.79 -8.33 -8.13
N THR A 101 11.29 -8.40 -9.37
CA THR A 101 11.61 -7.45 -10.44
C THR A 101 10.88 -6.12 -10.28
N ALA A 102 9.57 -6.15 -10.07
CA ALA A 102 8.72 -4.94 -10.01
C ALA A 102 8.82 -4.22 -8.66
N GLY A 103 9.14 -4.93 -7.59
CA GLY A 103 9.21 -4.39 -6.24
C GLY A 103 10.13 -3.18 -6.09
N PRO A 104 11.41 -3.26 -6.50
CA PRO A 104 12.33 -2.11 -6.46
C PRO A 104 11.84 -0.91 -7.26
N TRP A 105 11.15 -1.11 -8.38
CA TRP A 105 10.60 -0.02 -9.19
C TRP A 105 9.44 0.68 -8.50
N LEU A 106 8.54 -0.10 -7.87
CA LEU A 106 7.46 0.49 -7.10
C LEU A 106 8.01 1.21 -5.87
N ASP A 107 8.98 0.64 -5.17
CA ASP A 107 9.59 1.25 -3.99
C ASP A 107 10.20 2.63 -4.34
N ALA A 108 10.99 2.71 -5.41
CA ALA A 108 11.56 3.97 -5.90
C ALA A 108 10.49 4.97 -6.38
N PHE A 109 9.42 4.49 -7.01
CA PHE A 109 8.28 5.32 -7.40
C PHE A 109 7.60 5.94 -6.17
N LEU A 110 7.35 5.14 -5.12
CA LEU A 110 6.74 5.61 -3.88
C LEU A 110 7.60 6.66 -3.18
N ASP A 111 8.92 6.45 -3.12
CA ASP A 111 9.87 7.42 -2.54
C ASP A 111 9.79 8.76 -3.26
N ARG A 112 9.76 8.75 -4.59
CA ARG A 112 9.60 9.96 -5.39
C ARG A 112 8.27 10.66 -5.10
N MET A 113 7.15 9.91 -5.08
CA MET A 113 5.82 10.48 -4.84
C MET A 113 5.67 11.07 -3.44
N LEU A 114 6.28 10.45 -2.43
CA LEU A 114 6.34 10.96 -1.06
C LEU A 114 7.21 12.22 -0.97
N ALA A 115 8.40 12.21 -1.60
CA ALA A 115 9.31 13.36 -1.60
C ALA A 115 8.69 14.60 -2.25
N GLU A 116 8.01 14.47 -3.39
CA GLU A 116 7.29 15.55 -4.06
C GLU A 116 6.25 16.22 -3.14
N ARG A 117 5.61 15.43 -2.28
CA ARG A 117 4.60 15.88 -1.31
C ARG A 117 5.18 16.27 0.05
N ARG A 118 6.45 15.95 0.29
CA ARG A 118 7.13 16.08 1.59
C ARG A 118 6.42 15.30 2.69
N LEU A 119 5.99 14.08 2.37
CA LEU A 119 5.33 13.16 3.30
C LEU A 119 6.29 12.05 3.72
N PRO A 120 6.24 11.60 4.98
CA PRO A 120 6.94 10.39 5.43
C PRO A 120 6.15 9.13 5.05
N ASP A 121 6.78 7.96 5.07
CA ASP A 121 6.14 6.67 4.83
C ASP A 121 4.90 6.41 5.69
N SER A 122 4.93 6.87 6.94
CA SER A 122 3.78 6.74 7.86
C SER A 122 2.53 7.49 7.40
N HIS A 123 2.60 8.23 6.28
CA HIS A 123 1.49 8.92 5.64
C HIS A 123 1.16 8.36 4.25
N LEU A 124 1.67 7.14 3.96
CA LEU A 124 1.39 6.38 2.76
C LEU A 124 0.39 5.26 3.06
N ALA A 125 -0.62 5.11 2.22
CA ALA A 125 -1.43 3.91 2.15
C ALA A 125 -1.31 3.30 0.74
N LEU A 126 -1.25 1.97 0.67
CA LEU A 126 -1.23 1.21 -0.58
C LEU A 126 -2.55 0.47 -0.72
N VAL A 127 -3.16 0.55 -1.89
CA VAL A 127 -4.38 -0.20 -2.23
C VAL A 127 -4.14 -0.90 -3.56
N GLY A 128 -4.30 -2.20 -3.61
CA GLY A 128 -4.08 -2.95 -4.85
C GLY A 128 -5.22 -3.92 -5.15
N PHE A 129 -5.40 -4.24 -6.43
CA PHE A 129 -6.27 -5.31 -6.89
C PHE A 129 -5.46 -6.36 -7.65
N SER A 130 -5.71 -7.64 -7.37
CA SER A 130 -5.09 -8.78 -8.07
C SER A 130 -3.55 -8.69 -8.08
N GLN A 131 -2.92 -8.63 -9.24
CA GLN A 131 -1.47 -8.45 -9.39
C GLN A 131 -0.97 -7.19 -8.68
N GLY A 132 -1.74 -6.08 -8.73
CA GLY A 132 -1.44 -4.87 -7.97
C GLY A 132 -1.50 -5.05 -6.46
N ALA A 133 -2.40 -5.92 -5.95
CA ALA A 133 -2.46 -6.27 -4.53
C ALA A 133 -1.26 -7.12 -4.09
N MET A 134 -0.83 -8.07 -4.91
CA MET A 134 0.38 -8.85 -4.66
C MET A 134 1.60 -7.94 -4.53
N LEU A 135 1.75 -6.98 -5.46
CA LEU A 135 2.85 -6.03 -5.44
C LEU A 135 2.77 -5.05 -4.25
N ALA A 136 1.56 -4.58 -3.90
CA ALA A 136 1.35 -3.73 -2.72
C ALA A 136 1.77 -4.41 -1.42
N LEU A 137 1.42 -5.68 -1.25
CA LEU A 137 1.82 -6.51 -0.11
C LEU A 137 3.33 -6.74 -0.10
N HIS A 138 3.90 -7.16 -1.24
CA HIS A 138 5.32 -7.42 -1.39
C HIS A 138 6.17 -6.22 -0.98
N VAL A 139 5.87 -5.05 -1.53
CA VAL A 139 6.63 -3.82 -1.26
C VAL A 139 6.31 -3.27 0.12
N GLY A 140 5.02 -3.17 0.49
CA GLY A 140 4.62 -2.57 1.76
C GLY A 140 5.21 -3.23 3.01
N LEU A 141 5.49 -4.54 2.93
CA LEU A 141 6.12 -5.32 4.01
C LEU A 141 7.65 -5.27 4.00
N ARG A 142 8.27 -4.88 2.86
CA ARG A 142 9.73 -4.83 2.66
C ARG A 142 10.31 -3.42 2.70
N ARG A 143 9.49 -2.37 2.73
CA ARG A 143 9.96 -0.99 2.84
C ARG A 143 10.77 -0.76 4.10
N ALA A 144 11.76 0.15 4.02
CA ALA A 144 12.61 0.52 5.16
C ALA A 144 11.81 1.18 6.30
N ALA A 145 10.78 1.96 5.94
CA ALA A 145 9.85 2.56 6.88
C ALA A 145 8.42 2.09 6.58
N SER A 146 7.61 1.89 7.65
CA SER A 146 6.29 1.30 7.53
C SER A 146 5.28 2.27 6.91
N PRO A 147 4.56 1.86 5.85
CA PRO A 147 3.35 2.55 5.43
C PRO A 147 2.30 2.57 6.55
N ALA A 148 1.34 3.48 6.45
CA ALA A 148 0.23 3.54 7.39
C ALA A 148 -0.75 2.36 7.24
N LEU A 149 -0.91 1.85 6.02
CA LEU A 149 -1.88 0.80 5.70
C LEU A 149 -1.55 0.15 4.35
N VAL A 150 -1.84 -1.15 4.24
CA VAL A 150 -1.89 -1.87 2.95
C VAL A 150 -3.24 -2.56 2.83
N ILE A 151 -3.93 -2.36 1.70
CA ILE A 151 -5.19 -3.03 1.36
C ILE A 151 -4.98 -3.84 0.08
N GLY A 152 -5.31 -5.12 0.14
CA GLY A 152 -5.29 -6.00 -1.02
C GLY A 152 -6.66 -6.58 -1.32
N PHE A 153 -7.15 -6.32 -2.55
CA PHE A 153 -8.34 -6.97 -3.10
C PHE A 153 -7.91 -8.14 -3.99
N CYS A 154 -8.46 -9.31 -3.77
CA CYS A 154 -8.23 -10.51 -4.58
C CYS A 154 -6.75 -10.78 -4.90
N GLY A 155 -5.87 -10.52 -3.91
CA GLY A 155 -4.44 -10.72 -4.01
C GLY A 155 -3.91 -11.51 -2.82
N ALA A 156 -2.75 -12.13 -3.03
CA ALA A 156 -2.06 -12.93 -2.03
C ALA A 156 -0.55 -12.87 -2.24
N LEU A 157 0.21 -13.24 -1.23
CA LEU A 157 1.63 -13.53 -1.39
C LEU A 157 1.79 -14.93 -2.01
N PRO A 158 2.77 -15.14 -2.89
CA PRO A 158 3.01 -16.44 -3.47
C PRO A 158 3.42 -17.46 -2.40
N GLU A 159 3.12 -18.73 -2.65
CA GLU A 159 3.59 -19.83 -1.80
C GLU A 159 5.13 -19.89 -1.88
N GLY A 160 5.78 -20.05 -0.72
CA GLY A 160 7.25 -20.07 -0.67
C GLY A 160 7.91 -18.68 -0.65
N ASP A 161 7.14 -17.59 -0.58
CA ASP A 161 7.69 -16.24 -0.39
C ASP A 161 8.57 -16.18 0.87
N ASP A 162 9.84 -15.77 0.71
CA ASP A 162 10.79 -15.62 1.82
C ASP A 162 10.56 -14.31 2.61
N LEU A 163 9.31 -13.95 2.82
CA LEU A 163 8.96 -12.76 3.59
C LEU A 163 9.58 -12.80 5.00
N ALA A 164 9.71 -13.97 5.60
CA ALA A 164 10.25 -14.09 6.96
C ALA A 164 11.69 -13.55 7.08
N GLY A 165 12.51 -13.76 6.04
CA GLY A 165 13.88 -13.24 5.97
C GLY A 165 13.98 -11.78 5.54
N GLU A 166 12.96 -11.26 4.86
CA GLU A 166 12.99 -9.96 4.18
C GLU A 166 12.10 -8.88 4.81
N ILE A 167 11.20 -9.26 5.72
CA ILE A 167 10.25 -8.32 6.33
C ILE A 167 10.97 -7.23 7.13
N ARG A 168 10.70 -5.97 6.79
CA ARG A 168 11.23 -4.78 7.46
C ARG A 168 10.15 -3.92 8.10
N ALA A 169 8.95 -3.94 7.52
CA ALA A 169 7.81 -3.15 7.95
C ALA A 169 6.62 -4.03 8.33
N ARG A 170 5.82 -3.59 9.29
CA ARG A 170 4.61 -4.29 9.77
C ARG A 170 3.42 -3.35 9.79
N PRO A 171 3.01 -2.80 8.62
CA PRO A 171 1.81 -1.97 8.54
C PRO A 171 0.57 -2.81 8.89
N PRO A 172 -0.52 -2.19 9.34
CA PRO A 172 -1.83 -2.82 9.28
C PRO A 172 -2.14 -3.28 7.86
N VAL A 173 -2.68 -4.49 7.71
CA VAL A 173 -3.08 -5.07 6.41
C VAL A 173 -4.56 -5.42 6.45
N LEU A 174 -5.29 -5.08 5.38
CA LEU A 174 -6.65 -5.54 5.12
C LEU A 174 -6.66 -6.34 3.81
N LEU A 175 -7.11 -7.60 3.88
CA LEU A 175 -7.31 -8.46 2.72
C LEU A 175 -8.80 -8.62 2.46
N ILE A 176 -9.27 -8.33 1.24
CA ILE A 176 -10.67 -8.50 0.82
C ILE A 176 -10.69 -9.44 -0.36
N HIS A 177 -11.49 -10.54 -0.29
CA HIS A 177 -11.38 -11.61 -1.30
C HIS A 177 -12.69 -12.31 -1.53
N GLY A 178 -13.01 -12.60 -2.79
CA GLY A 178 -14.14 -13.43 -3.19
C GLY A 178 -13.92 -14.91 -2.87
N GLU A 179 -14.92 -15.58 -2.30
CA GLU A 179 -14.81 -17.00 -1.99
C GLU A 179 -14.81 -17.88 -3.26
N GLU A 180 -15.37 -17.36 -4.37
CA GLU A 180 -15.46 -18.06 -5.66
C GLU A 180 -14.41 -17.54 -6.67
N ASP A 181 -13.32 -16.93 -6.18
CA ASP A 181 -12.23 -16.43 -7.02
C ASP A 181 -11.50 -17.59 -7.71
N ALA A 182 -11.65 -17.66 -9.03
CA ALA A 182 -11.03 -18.68 -9.88
C ALA A 182 -9.65 -18.26 -10.44
N VAL A 183 -9.26 -16.98 -10.27
CA VAL A 183 -7.97 -16.44 -10.75
C VAL A 183 -6.93 -16.53 -9.65
N VAL A 184 -7.24 -15.97 -8.48
CA VAL A 184 -6.41 -16.09 -7.27
C VAL A 184 -7.24 -16.86 -6.23
N PRO A 185 -6.99 -18.16 -6.04
CA PRO A 185 -7.81 -18.98 -5.15
C PRO A 185 -7.92 -18.40 -3.74
N PHE A 186 -9.13 -18.37 -3.18
CA PHE A 186 -9.39 -17.85 -1.84
C PHE A 186 -8.47 -18.45 -0.76
N ALA A 187 -8.07 -19.72 -0.92
CA ALA A 187 -7.13 -20.38 -0.02
C ALA A 187 -5.77 -19.68 0.08
N GLN A 188 -5.32 -19.01 -0.98
CA GLN A 188 -4.05 -18.24 -0.97
C GLN A 188 -4.17 -16.99 -0.10
N MET A 189 -5.32 -16.31 -0.09
CA MET A 189 -5.56 -15.20 0.85
C MET A 189 -5.54 -15.69 2.30
N VAL A 190 -6.14 -16.84 2.58
CA VAL A 190 -6.13 -17.45 3.92
C VAL A 190 -4.68 -17.76 4.35
N ALA A 191 -3.90 -18.40 3.47
CA ALA A 191 -2.48 -18.69 3.73
C ALA A 191 -1.67 -17.41 3.97
N THR A 192 -1.86 -16.37 3.14
CA THR A 192 -1.23 -15.06 3.31
C THR A 192 -1.56 -14.47 4.69
N ARG A 193 -2.82 -14.47 5.10
CA ARG A 193 -3.23 -13.95 6.41
C ARG A 193 -2.55 -14.69 7.57
N GLU A 194 -2.49 -16.02 7.51
CA GLU A 194 -1.83 -16.80 8.57
C GLU A 194 -0.31 -16.56 8.58
N LEU A 195 0.34 -16.43 7.42
CA LEU A 195 1.74 -16.03 7.33
C LEU A 195 1.97 -14.65 7.99
N LEU A 196 1.18 -13.66 7.63
CA LEU A 196 1.27 -12.31 8.20
C LEU A 196 1.11 -12.32 9.72
N LYS A 197 0.14 -13.10 10.23
CA LYS A 197 -0.07 -13.27 11.67
C LYS A 197 1.15 -13.89 12.36
N THR A 198 1.75 -14.93 11.76
CA THR A 198 2.95 -15.58 12.27
C THR A 198 4.13 -14.61 12.37
N LEU A 199 4.22 -13.66 11.40
CA LEU A 199 5.26 -12.63 11.36
C LEU A 199 4.95 -11.38 12.20
N GLY A 200 3.86 -11.40 12.96
CA GLY A 200 3.45 -10.28 13.84
C GLY A 200 2.92 -9.06 13.07
N VAL A 201 2.45 -9.24 11.83
CA VAL A 201 1.80 -8.18 11.05
C VAL A 201 0.33 -8.10 11.45
N PRO A 202 -0.21 -6.92 11.82
CA PRO A 202 -1.63 -6.74 12.13
C PRO A 202 -2.48 -6.93 10.85
N ALA A 203 -2.97 -8.15 10.59
CA ALA A 203 -3.74 -8.48 9.40
C ALA A 203 -5.20 -8.79 9.73
N LYS A 204 -6.11 -8.13 9.02
CA LYS A 204 -7.54 -8.43 8.99
C LYS A 204 -7.92 -8.94 7.61
N SER A 205 -8.97 -9.76 7.52
CA SER A 205 -9.51 -10.20 6.24
C SER A 205 -11.03 -10.11 6.23
N MET A 206 -11.57 -9.82 5.04
CA MET A 206 -12.98 -9.85 4.73
C MET A 206 -13.20 -10.81 3.57
N ARG A 207 -13.97 -11.86 3.80
CA ARG A 207 -14.40 -12.78 2.76
C ARG A 207 -15.69 -12.29 2.13
N ARG A 208 -15.83 -12.48 0.83
CA ARG A 208 -17.01 -12.09 0.07
C ARG A 208 -17.67 -13.35 -0.51
N PRO A 209 -18.71 -13.89 0.18
CA PRO A 209 -19.42 -15.08 -0.31
C PRO A 209 -20.08 -14.81 -1.66
N GLY A 210 -19.99 -15.76 -2.58
CA GLY A 210 -20.58 -15.67 -3.92
C GLY A 210 -19.86 -14.71 -4.88
N LEU A 211 -18.77 -14.06 -4.45
CA LEU A 211 -17.99 -13.17 -5.30
C LEU A 211 -16.81 -13.92 -5.92
N GLY A 212 -16.62 -13.76 -7.22
CA GLY A 212 -15.45 -14.22 -7.96
C GLY A 212 -14.27 -13.27 -7.85
N HIS A 213 -13.47 -13.17 -8.93
CA HIS A 213 -12.32 -12.27 -9.03
C HIS A 213 -12.79 -10.83 -9.36
N ALA A 214 -13.32 -10.13 -8.37
CA ALA A 214 -13.90 -8.80 -8.53
C ALA A 214 -13.87 -7.98 -7.23
N ILE A 215 -14.09 -6.68 -7.36
CA ILE A 215 -14.33 -5.76 -6.24
C ILE A 215 -15.83 -5.42 -6.24
N ASP A 216 -16.48 -5.52 -5.09
CA ASP A 216 -17.88 -5.18 -4.89
C ASP A 216 -18.07 -3.98 -3.94
N ASP A 217 -19.30 -3.47 -3.87
CA ASP A 217 -19.64 -2.28 -3.09
C ASP A 217 -19.32 -2.46 -1.59
N ASP A 218 -19.56 -3.64 -1.02
CA ASP A 218 -19.25 -3.91 0.38
C ASP A 218 -17.73 -3.91 0.62
N GLY A 219 -16.96 -4.45 -0.32
CA GLY A 219 -15.49 -4.39 -0.29
C GLY A 219 -14.98 -2.96 -0.36
N ILE A 220 -15.55 -2.14 -1.25
CA ILE A 220 -15.23 -0.71 -1.38
C ILE A 220 -15.54 0.03 -0.07
N LEU A 221 -16.71 -0.22 0.52
CA LEU A 221 -17.12 0.39 1.79
C LEU A 221 -16.21 -0.01 2.95
N ALA A 222 -15.85 -1.30 3.04
CA ALA A 222 -14.95 -1.79 4.08
C ALA A 222 -13.55 -1.17 3.96
N ALA A 223 -13.00 -1.08 2.75
CA ALA A 223 -11.72 -0.43 2.49
C ALA A 223 -11.76 1.06 2.87
N GLY A 224 -12.80 1.78 2.46
CA GLY A 224 -13.02 3.19 2.81
C GLY A 224 -13.09 3.42 4.33
N THR A 225 -13.81 2.56 5.04
CA THR A 225 -13.90 2.61 6.51
C THR A 225 -12.54 2.49 7.18
N VAL A 226 -11.71 1.53 6.72
CA VAL A 226 -10.37 1.32 7.29
C VAL A 226 -9.42 2.44 6.89
N LEU A 227 -9.49 2.93 5.63
CA LEU A 227 -8.73 4.09 5.18
C LEU A 227 -9.06 5.32 6.04
N ALA A 228 -10.35 5.66 6.19
CA ALA A 228 -10.78 6.81 6.98
C ALA A 228 -10.33 6.70 8.45
N ALA A 229 -10.50 5.53 9.06
CA ALA A 229 -10.05 5.30 10.44
C ALA A 229 -8.53 5.45 10.62
N THR A 230 -7.75 5.18 9.57
CA THR A 230 -6.28 5.27 9.58
C THR A 230 -5.81 6.70 9.27
N LEU A 231 -6.39 7.34 8.25
CA LEU A 231 -5.92 8.62 7.73
C LEU A 231 -6.60 9.82 8.38
N VAL A 232 -7.84 9.67 8.87
CA VAL A 232 -8.57 10.71 9.59
C VAL A 232 -8.56 10.39 11.08
N LYS A 233 -7.39 10.47 11.73
CA LYS A 233 -7.30 10.31 13.18
C LYS A 233 -8.17 11.37 13.86
N PRO A 234 -9.04 10.99 14.84
CA PRO A 234 -9.72 11.98 15.67
C PRO A 234 -8.64 12.88 16.28
N ARG A 235 -8.80 14.19 16.12
CA ARG A 235 -7.97 15.16 16.82
C ARG A 235 -8.11 14.83 18.31
N ALA A 236 -7.02 14.40 18.96
CA ALA A 236 -7.03 14.19 20.39
C ALA A 236 -7.60 15.46 21.03
N ALA A 237 -8.68 15.32 21.80
CA ALA A 237 -9.22 16.42 22.57
C ALA A 237 -8.06 16.97 23.39
N LYS A 238 -7.75 18.28 23.23
CA LYS A 238 -6.87 18.96 24.16
C LYS A 238 -7.48 18.74 25.52
N ALA A 239 -6.76 18.07 26.43
CA ALA A 239 -7.06 18.14 27.84
C ALA A 239 -6.94 19.61 28.21
N ASP A 240 -8.07 20.27 28.44
CA ASP A 240 -8.11 21.58 29.05
C ASP A 240 -7.60 21.39 30.49
N ASN A 241 -6.33 21.62 30.69
CA ASN A 241 -5.77 21.89 32.01
C ASN A 241 -6.20 23.33 32.37
N ASP A 242 -7.40 23.48 32.88
CA ASP A 242 -7.79 24.60 33.70
C ASP A 242 -7.22 24.34 35.12
N ASP A 243 -5.94 24.64 35.28
CA ASP A 243 -5.35 24.91 36.60
C ASP A 243 -5.89 26.28 37.05
N HIS A 244 -7.02 26.25 37.73
CA HIS A 244 -7.43 27.36 38.56
C HIS A 244 -6.59 27.33 39.85
N ASP A 245 -5.50 28.09 39.81
CA ASP A 245 -4.82 28.54 41.03
C ASP A 245 -5.77 29.44 41.80
N HIS A 246 -6.36 28.92 42.87
CA HIS A 246 -6.97 29.69 43.92
C HIS A 246 -5.87 30.20 44.85
N ASP A 247 -5.45 31.45 44.64
CA ASP A 247 -4.70 32.21 45.63
C ASP A 247 -5.64 32.50 46.82
N ASP A 248 -5.48 31.75 47.89
CA ASP A 248 -6.02 32.06 49.21
C ASP A 248 -5.19 33.21 49.80
N HIS A 249 -5.74 34.44 49.78
CA HIS A 249 -5.25 35.55 50.58
C HIS A 249 -5.81 35.46 51.99
N ASP A 250 -4.98 35.00 52.94
CA ASP A 250 -5.19 35.17 54.37
C ASP A 250 -5.06 36.64 54.76
N ASP A 251 -6.17 37.27 55.08
CA ASP A 251 -6.22 38.55 55.78
C ASP A 251 -6.00 38.32 57.28
N HIS A 252 -4.86 38.73 57.76
CA HIS A 252 -4.60 38.86 59.19
C HIS A 252 -5.15 40.19 59.72
N ASP A 253 -6.17 40.03 60.58
CA ASP A 253 -6.58 41.07 61.53
C ASP A 253 -5.45 41.47 62.47
N HIS A 254 -5.23 42.77 62.60
CA HIS A 254 -4.58 43.39 63.77
C HIS A 254 -5.44 44.50 64.35
N ASP A 255 -5.87 44.20 65.59
CA ASP A 255 -6.36 45.16 66.56
C ASP A 255 -5.56 46.46 66.66
N HIS A 256 -6.25 47.58 66.69
CA HIS A 256 -6.26 48.61 67.72
C HIS A 256 -7.31 49.69 67.39
#